data_5e2ae50c0bf9e5d83424b265b00f9d88
#
_entry.id   5e2ae50c0bf9e5d83424b265b00f9d88
#
_cell.length_a   1.000
_cell.length_b   1.000
_cell.length_c   1.000
_cell.angle_alpha   90.00
_cell.angle_beta   90.00
_cell.angle_gamma   90.00
#
_symmetry.space_group_name_H-M   'P 1'
#
loop_
_entity.id
_entity.type
_entity.pdbx_description
1 polymer ?
#
loop_
_entity_poly.entity_id
_entity_poly.type
_entity_poly.pdbx_seq_one_letter_code
_entity_poly.pdbx_strand_id
1 'polypeptide(L)'
;PKTEVERLENELANLKAKEQALDAKDSGYLLTRQTSLRDASQVLKSYEANFNVRKYAACTHDKDHPFYILCGWMTKEDAEALHRDLAKDADTFFVLEDSKEHVTSIPPTKLKNIPLLRPFEMFVKMYGLPSYDEFDPTLLIAITYSIFFGFMFGDAGQGLVLLIGGFLLYKFKKIDLAAIISCCGFFSTIFGCLFGSVFGF
;
A
#
# COMPACT_ATOMS: atom_id res chain seq x y z
N PRO A 1 23.44 -16.64 63.42
CA PRO A 1 23.65 -15.80 62.24
C PRO A 1 23.42 -16.54 60.91
N LYS A 2 23.85 -17.82 60.80
CA LYS A 2 23.68 -18.59 59.54
C LYS A 2 22.22 -18.89 59.21
N THR A 3 21.41 -19.20 60.20
CA THR A 3 19.96 -19.51 60.06
C THR A 3 19.12 -18.31 59.62
N GLU A 4 19.55 -17.12 59.94
CA GLU A 4 18.83 -15.89 59.60
C GLU A 4 19.12 -15.46 58.14
N VAL A 5 20.34 -15.71 57.66
CA VAL A 5 20.74 -15.52 56.26
C VAL A 5 19.95 -16.49 55.34
N GLU A 6 19.92 -17.78 55.68
CA GLU A 6 19.15 -18.79 54.96
C GLU A 6 17.61 -18.45 54.91
N ARG A 7 17.10 -17.90 56.00
CA ARG A 7 15.68 -17.47 56.07
C ARG A 7 15.44 -16.31 55.12
N LEU A 8 16.31 -15.30 55.11
CA LEU A 8 16.21 -14.16 54.18
C LEU A 8 16.42 -14.54 52.74
N GLU A 9 17.31 -15.47 52.43
CA GLU A 9 17.51 -16.00 51.09
C GLU A 9 16.25 -16.75 50.60
N ASN A 10 15.59 -17.55 51.44
CA ASN A 10 14.34 -18.23 51.11
C ASN A 10 13.16 -17.25 50.95
N GLU A 11 13.07 -16.21 51.73
CA GLU A 11 12.08 -15.14 51.56
C GLU A 11 12.30 -14.39 50.23
N LEU A 12 13.56 -14.09 49.92
CA LEU A 12 13.88 -13.40 48.66
C LEU A 12 13.61 -14.24 47.43
N ALA A 13 13.89 -15.55 47.49
CA ALA A 13 13.53 -16.49 46.44
C ALA A 13 11.98 -16.59 46.25
N ASN A 14 11.23 -16.59 47.35
CA ASN A 14 9.77 -16.64 47.33
C ASN A 14 9.15 -15.35 46.77
N LEU A 15 9.73 -14.18 47.09
CA LEU A 15 9.31 -12.90 46.53
C LEU A 15 9.62 -12.79 45.02
N LYS A 16 10.78 -13.24 44.58
CA LYS A 16 11.11 -13.29 43.14
C LYS A 16 10.18 -14.21 42.36
N ALA A 17 9.81 -15.38 42.93
CA ALA A 17 8.85 -16.28 42.30
C ALA A 17 7.45 -15.66 42.19
N LYS A 18 7.03 -14.89 43.21
CA LYS A 18 5.76 -14.14 43.17
C LYS A 18 5.77 -13.01 42.15
N GLU A 19 6.86 -12.28 42.05
CA GLU A 19 7.07 -11.23 41.06
C GLU A 19 6.96 -11.80 39.63
N GLN A 20 7.69 -12.87 39.33
CA GLN A 20 7.62 -13.55 38.03
C GLN A 20 6.21 -14.08 37.71
N ALA A 21 5.48 -14.59 38.69
CA ALA A 21 4.10 -15.06 38.51
C ALA A 21 3.13 -13.90 38.22
N LEU A 22 3.33 -12.74 38.82
CA LEU A 22 2.56 -11.52 38.57
C LEU A 22 2.84 -10.96 37.17
N ASP A 23 4.10 -10.85 36.77
CA ASP A 23 4.50 -10.38 35.45
C ASP A 23 3.94 -11.28 34.32
N ALA A 24 3.98 -12.59 34.52
CA ALA A 24 3.39 -13.54 33.59
C ALA A 24 1.85 -13.38 33.46
N LYS A 25 1.18 -13.09 34.56
CA LYS A 25 -0.27 -12.88 34.60
C LYS A 25 -0.67 -11.54 33.97
N ASP A 26 0.10 -10.50 34.21
CA ASP A 26 -0.12 -9.17 33.63
C ASP A 26 0.16 -9.15 32.14
N SER A 27 1.22 -9.81 31.67
CA SER A 27 1.51 -9.95 30.24
C SER A 27 0.43 -10.73 29.50
N GLY A 28 -0.11 -11.80 30.09
CA GLY A 28 -1.24 -12.55 29.55
C GLY A 28 -2.53 -11.72 29.46
N TYR A 29 -2.81 -10.94 30.49
CA TYR A 29 -3.96 -10.02 30.51
C TYR A 29 -3.84 -8.91 29.45
N LEU A 30 -2.68 -8.30 29.32
CA LEU A 30 -2.40 -7.27 28.31
C LEU A 30 -2.53 -7.81 26.89
N LEU A 31 -2.01 -9.02 26.62
CA LEU A 31 -2.14 -9.67 25.30
C LEU A 31 -3.61 -9.95 24.96
N THR A 32 -4.39 -10.47 25.88
CA THR A 32 -5.83 -10.74 25.68
C THR A 32 -6.59 -9.43 25.43
N ARG A 33 -6.26 -8.38 26.14
CA ARG A 33 -6.89 -7.08 25.95
C ARG A 33 -6.48 -6.40 24.64
N GLN A 34 -5.24 -6.61 24.20
CA GLN A 34 -4.77 -6.12 22.92
C GLN A 34 -5.48 -6.79 21.74
N THR A 35 -5.72 -8.11 21.79
CA THR A 35 -6.49 -8.80 20.75
C THR A 35 -7.94 -8.31 20.71
N SER A 36 -8.63 -8.21 21.85
CA SER A 36 -10.00 -7.70 21.88
C SER A 36 -10.11 -6.25 21.41
N LEU A 37 -9.13 -5.39 21.70
CA LEU A 37 -9.08 -4.02 21.20
C LEU A 37 -8.83 -3.96 19.68
N ARG A 38 -8.00 -4.85 19.15
CA ARG A 38 -7.80 -4.98 17.70
C ARG A 38 -9.08 -5.41 16.99
N ASP A 39 -9.75 -6.42 17.52
CA ASP A 39 -11.01 -6.91 16.96
C ASP A 39 -12.09 -5.82 17.00
N ALA A 40 -12.22 -5.12 18.12
CA ALA A 40 -13.13 -3.98 18.24
C ALA A 40 -12.77 -2.85 17.25
N SER A 41 -11.48 -2.56 17.07
CA SER A 41 -11.01 -1.57 16.09
C SER A 41 -11.33 -1.98 14.66
N GLN A 42 -11.20 -3.26 14.30
CA GLN A 42 -11.57 -3.76 12.97
C GLN A 42 -13.06 -3.65 12.72
N VAL A 43 -13.87 -4.02 13.70
CA VAL A 43 -15.33 -3.88 13.62
C VAL A 43 -15.73 -2.41 13.47
N LEU A 44 -15.16 -1.51 14.26
CA LEU A 44 -15.43 -0.07 14.14
C LEU A 44 -15.01 0.49 12.77
N LYS A 45 -13.87 0.08 12.24
CA LYS A 45 -13.43 0.48 10.90
C LYS A 45 -14.38 -0.03 9.80
N SER A 46 -14.93 -1.24 9.94
CA SER A 46 -15.91 -1.75 8.98
C SER A 46 -17.24 -0.97 9.05
N TYR A 47 -17.68 -0.58 10.25
CA TYR A 47 -18.84 0.28 10.41
C TYR A 47 -18.60 1.69 9.85
N GLU A 48 -17.41 2.26 10.08
CA GLU A 48 -17.02 3.56 9.53
C GLU A 48 -17.00 3.52 7.99
N ALA A 49 -16.42 2.48 7.39
CA ALA A 49 -16.41 2.29 5.94
C ALA A 49 -17.84 2.20 5.37
N ASN A 50 -18.71 1.40 6.01
CA ASN A 50 -20.11 1.28 5.61
C ASN A 50 -20.88 2.59 5.75
N PHE A 51 -20.61 3.36 6.82
CA PHE A 51 -21.24 4.67 7.02
C PHE A 51 -20.77 5.68 5.98
N ASN A 52 -19.48 5.70 5.65
CA ASN A 52 -18.92 6.58 4.64
C ASN A 52 -19.49 6.27 3.25
N VAL A 53 -19.70 5.01 2.89
CA VAL A 53 -20.37 4.64 1.63
C VAL A 53 -21.79 5.16 1.59
N ARG A 54 -22.56 4.99 2.68
CA ARG A 54 -23.94 5.51 2.79
C ARG A 54 -24.02 7.04 2.65
N LYS A 55 -22.99 7.76 3.10
CA LYS A 55 -22.90 9.21 2.98
C LYS A 55 -22.86 9.68 1.53
N TYR A 56 -22.31 8.89 0.63
CA TYR A 56 -22.23 9.18 -0.81
C TYR A 56 -23.39 8.57 -1.62
N ALA A 57 -24.22 7.73 -1.01
CA ALA A 57 -25.38 7.16 -1.65
C ALA A 57 -26.56 8.16 -1.59
N ALA A 58 -27.15 8.47 -2.73
CA ALA A 58 -28.40 9.21 -2.77
C ALA A 58 -29.56 8.30 -2.29
N CYS A 59 -30.33 8.77 -1.32
CA CYS A 59 -31.51 8.06 -0.86
C CYS A 59 -32.76 8.69 -1.49
N THR A 60 -33.58 7.87 -2.12
CA THR A 60 -34.88 8.33 -2.65
C THR A 60 -35.88 8.36 -1.51
N HIS A 61 -36.54 9.50 -1.36
CA HIS A 61 -37.55 9.75 -0.31
C HIS A 61 -38.92 9.22 -0.74
N ASP A 62 -38.99 7.98 -1.20
CA ASP A 62 -40.29 7.36 -1.39
C ASP A 62 -40.76 6.78 -0.04
N LYS A 63 -41.99 7.13 0.36
CA LYS A 63 -42.47 6.82 1.73
C LYS A 63 -42.66 5.33 1.97
N ASP A 64 -42.84 4.56 0.91
CA ASP A 64 -43.16 3.14 1.03
C ASP A 64 -41.94 2.22 0.80
N HIS A 65 -40.96 2.63 -0.03
CA HIS A 65 -39.76 1.83 -0.34
C HIS A 65 -38.53 2.73 -0.53
N PRO A 66 -37.76 3.05 0.54
CA PRO A 66 -36.53 3.81 0.39
C PRO A 66 -35.50 2.96 -0.32
N PHE A 67 -34.97 3.41 -1.47
CA PHE A 67 -33.84 2.78 -2.12
C PHE A 67 -32.63 3.73 -2.19
N TYR A 68 -31.44 3.13 -2.15
CA TYR A 68 -30.18 3.85 -2.20
C TYR A 68 -29.58 3.73 -3.59
N ILE A 69 -29.19 4.87 -4.18
CA ILE A 69 -28.50 4.94 -5.46
C ILE A 69 -27.03 5.21 -5.19
N LEU A 70 -26.17 4.31 -5.61
CA LEU A 70 -24.71 4.47 -5.54
C LEU A 70 -24.17 4.57 -6.97
N CYS A 71 -23.58 5.72 -7.31
CA CYS A 71 -22.93 5.93 -8.60
C CYS A 71 -21.42 5.93 -8.43
N GLY A 72 -20.69 5.30 -9.33
CA GLY A 72 -19.24 5.25 -9.26
C GLY A 72 -18.61 4.87 -10.59
N TRP A 73 -17.30 5.12 -10.69
CA TRP A 73 -16.50 4.76 -11.84
C TRP A 73 -15.72 3.48 -11.57
N MET A 74 -15.73 2.55 -12.52
CA MET A 74 -14.93 1.33 -12.45
C MET A 74 -14.44 0.90 -13.83
N THR A 75 -13.45 0.01 -13.87
CA THR A 75 -13.00 -0.56 -15.13
C THR A 75 -14.04 -1.55 -15.66
N LYS A 76 -14.08 -1.74 -16.97
CA LYS A 76 -15.03 -2.68 -17.60
C LYS A 76 -14.89 -4.10 -17.03
N GLU A 77 -13.65 -4.54 -16.79
CA GLU A 77 -13.36 -5.86 -16.22
C GLU A 77 -13.93 -6.00 -14.80
N ASP A 78 -13.73 -4.96 -13.95
CA ASP A 78 -14.27 -4.92 -12.59
C ASP A 78 -15.80 -4.83 -12.58
N ALA A 79 -16.40 -4.07 -13.53
CA ALA A 79 -17.83 -3.93 -13.66
C ALA A 79 -18.53 -5.26 -14.05
N GLU A 80 -17.93 -6.01 -14.97
CA GLU A 80 -18.45 -7.33 -15.36
C GLU A 80 -18.32 -8.35 -14.21
N ALA A 81 -17.25 -8.26 -13.40
CA ALA A 81 -17.11 -9.08 -12.21
C ALA A 81 -18.14 -8.74 -11.14
N LEU A 82 -18.33 -7.46 -10.85
CA LEU A 82 -19.31 -6.98 -9.89
C LEU A 82 -20.73 -7.33 -10.31
N HIS A 83 -21.06 -7.18 -11.60
CA HIS A 83 -22.38 -7.56 -12.13
C HIS A 83 -22.68 -9.05 -11.90
N ARG A 84 -21.67 -9.93 -12.10
CA ARG A 84 -21.84 -11.38 -11.85
C ARG A 84 -22.04 -11.70 -10.36
N ASP A 85 -21.40 -10.95 -9.48
CA ASP A 85 -21.53 -11.15 -8.04
C ASP A 85 -22.87 -10.62 -7.52
N LEU A 86 -23.33 -9.46 -8.01
CA LEU A 86 -24.60 -8.86 -7.65
C LEU A 86 -25.82 -9.54 -8.32
N ALA A 87 -25.65 -10.22 -9.44
CA ALA A 87 -26.74 -10.96 -10.09
C ALA A 87 -27.37 -12.06 -9.22
N LYS A 88 -26.74 -12.41 -8.13
CA LYS A 88 -27.26 -13.37 -7.12
C LYS A 88 -28.16 -12.71 -6.08
N ASP A 89 -28.16 -11.40 -6.00
CA ASP A 89 -28.92 -10.63 -5.02
C ASP A 89 -30.16 -10.03 -5.68
N ALA A 90 -31.34 -10.44 -5.19
CA ALA A 90 -32.62 -9.99 -5.76
C ALA A 90 -32.98 -8.55 -5.39
N ASP A 91 -32.36 -7.99 -4.37
CA ASP A 91 -32.64 -6.65 -3.85
C ASP A 91 -31.73 -5.58 -4.48
N THR A 92 -30.76 -5.97 -5.32
CA THR A 92 -29.80 -5.07 -5.93
C THR A 92 -30.03 -4.95 -7.44
N PHE A 93 -30.26 -3.73 -7.92
CA PHE A 93 -30.37 -3.43 -9.34
C PHE A 93 -29.09 -2.74 -9.83
N PHE A 94 -28.44 -3.31 -10.84
CA PHE A 94 -27.17 -2.82 -11.37
C PHE A 94 -27.36 -2.28 -12.80
N VAL A 95 -27.01 -1.02 -13.02
CA VAL A 95 -27.01 -0.37 -14.34
C VAL A 95 -25.59 -0.05 -14.74
N LEU A 96 -25.18 -0.48 -15.92
CA LEU A 96 -23.88 -0.22 -16.51
C LEU A 96 -24.07 0.76 -17.67
N GLU A 97 -23.52 1.96 -17.52
CA GLU A 97 -23.53 2.97 -18.58
C GLU A 97 -22.12 3.18 -19.13
N ASP A 98 -21.99 3.31 -20.45
CA ASP A 98 -20.70 3.62 -21.06
C ASP A 98 -20.41 5.13 -20.90
N SER A 99 -19.17 5.47 -20.50
CA SER A 99 -18.73 6.83 -20.19
C SER A 99 -18.88 7.82 -21.36
N LYS A 100 -19.11 7.33 -22.56
CA LYS A 100 -19.16 8.15 -23.77
C LYS A 100 -20.52 8.82 -24.05
N GLU A 101 -21.60 8.34 -23.46
CA GLU A 101 -22.92 8.73 -23.97
C GLU A 101 -23.70 9.75 -23.13
N HIS A 102 -23.53 9.84 -21.80
CA HIS A 102 -24.42 10.70 -21.00
C HIS A 102 -23.84 11.27 -19.70
N VAL A 103 -22.52 11.27 -19.48
CA VAL A 103 -21.98 11.65 -18.16
C VAL A 103 -21.44 13.06 -18.14
N THR A 104 -22.03 13.88 -17.28
CA THR A 104 -21.63 15.27 -17.03
C THR A 104 -20.31 15.39 -16.26
N SER A 105 -19.74 14.29 -15.76
CA SER A 105 -18.52 14.29 -14.97
C SER A 105 -17.39 13.51 -15.67
N ILE A 106 -16.19 14.07 -15.63
CA ILE A 106 -15.00 13.45 -16.22
C ILE A 106 -14.61 12.21 -15.39
N PRO A 107 -14.42 11.03 -16.01
CA PRO A 107 -14.01 9.83 -15.29
C PRO A 107 -12.60 9.99 -14.71
N PRO A 108 -12.34 9.44 -13.51
CA PRO A 108 -11.00 9.47 -12.94
C PRO A 108 -10.04 8.57 -13.72
N THR A 109 -8.80 9.03 -13.91
CA THR A 109 -7.77 8.29 -14.65
C THR A 109 -7.19 7.17 -13.79
N LYS A 110 -7.21 5.95 -14.32
CA LYS A 110 -6.49 4.78 -13.77
C LYS A 110 -5.34 4.43 -14.70
N LEU A 111 -4.12 4.65 -14.24
CA LEU A 111 -2.91 4.27 -15.00
C LEU A 111 -2.82 2.73 -15.09
N LYS A 112 -2.54 2.22 -16.29
CA LYS A 112 -2.34 0.79 -16.54
C LYS A 112 -1.04 0.61 -17.35
N ASN A 113 0.08 0.53 -16.67
CA ASN A 113 1.40 0.38 -17.28
C ASN A 113 1.93 -1.03 -17.14
N ILE A 114 2.90 -1.38 -18.01
CA ILE A 114 3.64 -2.63 -17.92
C ILE A 114 4.40 -2.74 -16.59
N PRO A 115 4.65 -3.95 -16.06
CA PRO A 115 5.26 -4.15 -14.74
C PRO A 115 6.58 -3.39 -14.51
N LEU A 116 7.37 -3.19 -15.56
CA LEU A 116 8.64 -2.46 -15.50
C LEU A 116 8.45 -0.95 -15.30
N LEU A 117 7.40 -0.36 -15.86
CA LEU A 117 7.08 1.07 -15.77
C LEU A 117 6.20 1.39 -14.57
N ARG A 118 5.50 0.41 -14.01
CA ARG A 118 4.58 0.58 -12.89
C ARG A 118 5.19 1.31 -11.69
N PRO A 119 6.44 1.07 -11.26
CA PRO A 119 7.06 1.83 -10.19
C PRO A 119 7.13 3.34 -10.47
N PHE A 120 7.34 3.75 -11.72
CA PHE A 120 7.42 5.15 -12.13
C PHE A 120 6.08 5.89 -12.10
N GLU A 121 4.95 5.17 -12.04
CA GLU A 121 3.64 5.77 -11.77
C GLU A 121 3.61 6.53 -10.44
N MET A 122 4.51 6.19 -9.50
CA MET A 122 4.64 6.92 -8.24
C MET A 122 4.96 8.41 -8.48
N PHE A 123 5.84 8.72 -9.43
CA PHE A 123 6.16 10.11 -9.77
C PHE A 123 4.95 10.83 -10.37
N VAL A 124 4.24 10.19 -11.29
CA VAL A 124 3.02 10.77 -11.88
C VAL A 124 1.97 11.04 -10.80
N LYS A 125 1.76 10.10 -9.88
CA LYS A 125 0.82 10.26 -8.76
C LYS A 125 1.22 11.37 -7.78
N MET A 126 2.52 11.63 -7.62
CA MET A 126 3.02 12.71 -6.76
C MET A 126 2.74 14.10 -7.35
N TYR A 127 2.85 14.26 -8.66
CA TYR A 127 2.58 15.52 -9.35
C TYR A 127 1.11 15.75 -9.66
N GLY A 128 0.34 14.68 -9.78
CA GLY A 128 -1.07 14.68 -10.15
C GLY A 128 -1.32 13.75 -11.34
N LEU A 129 -2.47 13.06 -11.30
CA LEU A 129 -2.87 12.20 -12.40
C LEU A 129 -3.28 13.05 -13.62
N PRO A 130 -2.88 12.68 -14.85
CA PRO A 130 -3.34 13.34 -16.06
C PRO A 130 -4.85 13.18 -16.22
N SER A 131 -5.50 14.08 -16.94
CA SER A 131 -6.92 13.94 -17.30
C SER A 131 -7.15 12.69 -18.14
N TYR A 132 -8.39 12.23 -18.20
CA TYR A 132 -8.72 10.96 -18.87
C TYR A 132 -8.31 10.93 -20.35
N ASP A 133 -8.39 12.08 -21.04
CA ASP A 133 -8.03 12.23 -22.46
C ASP A 133 -6.56 12.63 -22.70
N GLU A 134 -5.78 12.80 -21.63
CA GLU A 134 -4.38 13.20 -21.72
C GLU A 134 -3.44 12.01 -21.86
N PHE A 135 -2.27 12.28 -22.42
CA PHE A 135 -1.20 11.32 -22.58
C PHE A 135 -0.61 10.89 -21.23
N ASP A 136 -0.36 9.59 -21.03
CA ASP A 136 0.33 9.07 -19.84
C ASP A 136 1.84 9.38 -19.92
N PRO A 137 2.38 10.28 -19.07
CA PRO A 137 3.78 10.66 -19.08
C PRO A 137 4.71 9.61 -18.43
N THR A 138 4.18 8.52 -17.88
CA THR A 138 4.97 7.52 -17.12
C THR A 138 6.15 6.98 -17.92
N LEU A 139 5.94 6.65 -19.19
CA LEU A 139 7.02 6.15 -20.06
C LEU A 139 8.11 7.19 -20.28
N LEU A 140 7.71 8.44 -20.55
CA LEU A 140 8.66 9.54 -20.77
C LEU A 140 9.49 9.81 -19.51
N ILE A 141 8.83 9.87 -18.35
CA ILE A 141 9.49 10.04 -17.05
C ILE A 141 10.46 8.90 -16.78
N ALA A 142 10.04 7.65 -17.00
CA ALA A 142 10.89 6.48 -16.76
C ALA A 142 12.19 6.54 -17.57
N ILE A 143 12.08 6.84 -18.86
CA ILE A 143 13.24 6.91 -19.76
C ILE A 143 14.14 8.10 -19.39
N THR A 144 13.58 9.30 -19.33
CA THR A 144 14.37 10.53 -19.12
C THR A 144 15.02 10.54 -17.74
N TYR A 145 14.27 10.18 -16.69
CA TYR A 145 14.80 10.13 -15.33
C TYR A 145 15.95 9.11 -15.20
N SER A 146 15.77 7.91 -15.74
CA SER A 146 16.79 6.86 -15.63
C SER A 146 18.06 7.21 -16.42
N ILE A 147 17.93 7.78 -17.64
CA ILE A 147 19.07 8.19 -18.46
C ILE A 147 19.80 9.37 -17.80
N PHE A 148 19.08 10.42 -17.39
CA PHE A 148 19.72 11.57 -16.74
C PHE A 148 20.39 11.21 -15.42
N PHE A 149 19.76 10.36 -14.61
CA PHE A 149 20.40 9.86 -13.41
C PHE A 149 21.68 9.09 -13.73
N GLY A 150 21.63 8.18 -14.71
CA GLY A 150 22.78 7.39 -15.13
C GLY A 150 23.92 8.24 -15.67
N PHE A 151 23.59 9.27 -16.46
CA PHE A 151 24.58 10.21 -16.99
C PHE A 151 25.22 11.09 -15.91
N MET A 152 24.41 11.57 -14.98
CA MET A 152 24.89 12.40 -13.85
C MET A 152 25.71 11.59 -12.84
N PHE A 153 25.33 10.35 -12.61
CA PHE A 153 25.93 9.44 -11.63
C PHE A 153 26.72 8.30 -12.30
N GLY A 154 27.45 8.62 -13.37
CA GLY A 154 28.17 7.68 -14.23
C GLY A 154 29.35 6.98 -13.56
N ASP A 155 29.06 6.04 -12.65
CA ASP A 155 30.04 5.19 -11.97
C ASP A 155 29.60 3.72 -12.04
N ALA A 156 30.40 2.87 -12.66
CA ALA A 156 30.08 1.47 -12.89
C ALA A 156 29.99 0.67 -11.58
N GLY A 157 30.85 0.94 -10.61
CA GLY A 157 30.87 0.23 -9.33
C GLY A 157 29.66 0.59 -8.46
N GLN A 158 29.42 1.87 -8.28
CA GLN A 158 28.28 2.35 -7.49
C GLN A 158 26.95 2.04 -8.19
N GLY A 159 26.89 2.16 -9.52
CA GLY A 159 25.72 1.78 -10.33
C GLY A 159 25.34 0.32 -10.15
N LEU A 160 26.31 -0.58 -10.12
CA LEU A 160 26.06 -2.00 -9.91
C LEU A 160 25.57 -2.30 -8.49
N VAL A 161 26.07 -1.60 -7.48
CA VAL A 161 25.56 -1.70 -6.10
C VAL A 161 24.11 -1.23 -6.02
N LEU A 162 23.77 -0.10 -6.67
CA LEU A 162 22.38 0.41 -6.73
C LEU A 162 21.45 -0.55 -7.49
N LEU A 163 21.92 -1.14 -8.58
CA LEU A 163 21.18 -2.12 -9.36
C LEU A 163 20.82 -3.34 -8.52
N ILE A 164 21.82 -3.98 -7.92
CA ILE A 164 21.62 -5.19 -7.12
C ILE A 164 20.85 -4.87 -5.84
N GLY A 165 21.25 -3.84 -5.12
CA GLY A 165 20.62 -3.43 -3.85
C GLY A 165 19.15 -3.03 -4.07
N GLY A 166 18.87 -2.24 -5.11
CA GLY A 166 17.50 -1.85 -5.48
C GLY A 166 16.65 -3.05 -5.88
N PHE A 167 17.19 -3.96 -6.69
CA PHE A 167 16.48 -5.18 -7.10
C PHE A 167 16.15 -6.09 -5.92
N LEU A 168 17.12 -6.34 -5.02
CA LEU A 168 16.89 -7.13 -3.81
C LEU A 168 15.83 -6.49 -2.92
N LEU A 169 15.92 -5.20 -2.69
CA LEU A 169 14.98 -4.47 -1.85
C LEU A 169 13.56 -4.49 -2.45
N TYR A 170 13.43 -4.34 -3.77
CA TYR A 170 12.15 -4.47 -4.44
C TYR A 170 11.56 -5.87 -4.30
N LYS A 171 12.40 -6.91 -4.48
CA LYS A 171 11.96 -8.31 -4.36
C LYS A 171 11.49 -8.66 -2.94
N PHE A 172 12.20 -8.19 -1.90
CA PHE A 172 11.86 -8.51 -0.50
C PHE A 172 10.74 -7.63 0.07
N LYS A 173 10.77 -6.35 -0.22
CA LYS A 173 9.84 -5.37 0.40
C LYS A 173 8.78 -4.81 -0.55
N LYS A 174 8.87 -5.08 -1.85
CA LYS A 174 7.94 -4.58 -2.89
C LYS A 174 7.76 -3.05 -2.85
N ILE A 175 8.84 -2.31 -2.55
CA ILE A 175 8.83 -0.84 -2.52
C ILE A 175 9.09 -0.33 -3.94
N ASP A 176 8.17 0.44 -4.50
CA ASP A 176 8.29 0.98 -5.87
C ASP A 176 9.55 1.83 -6.07
N LEU A 177 9.92 2.64 -5.08
CA LEU A 177 11.15 3.43 -5.11
C LEU A 177 12.41 2.57 -5.31
N ALA A 178 12.45 1.37 -4.74
CA ALA A 178 13.59 0.47 -4.89
C ALA A 178 13.75 -0.04 -6.33
N ALA A 179 12.64 -0.27 -7.03
CA ALA A 179 12.67 -0.62 -8.45
C ALA A 179 13.17 0.53 -9.33
N ILE A 180 12.78 1.77 -9.02
CA ILE A 180 13.29 2.97 -9.69
C ILE A 180 14.81 3.09 -9.51
N ILE A 181 15.30 2.92 -8.26
CA ILE A 181 16.75 2.97 -7.94
C ILE A 181 17.50 1.87 -8.70
N SER A 182 16.93 0.67 -8.81
CA SER A 182 17.52 -0.43 -9.59
C SER A 182 17.64 -0.07 -11.07
N CYS A 183 16.60 0.52 -11.66
CA CYS A 183 16.60 0.99 -13.04
C CYS A 183 17.64 2.08 -13.27
N CYS A 184 17.71 3.06 -12.37
CA CYS A 184 18.73 4.11 -12.39
C CYS A 184 20.16 3.54 -12.26
N GLY A 185 20.36 2.54 -11.40
CA GLY A 185 21.62 1.83 -11.24
C GLY A 185 22.08 1.12 -12.51
N PHE A 186 21.14 0.57 -13.29
CA PHE A 186 21.44 -0.03 -14.58
C PHE A 186 22.04 0.97 -15.57
N PHE A 187 21.41 2.13 -15.73
CA PHE A 187 21.93 3.18 -16.60
C PHE A 187 23.23 3.80 -16.05
N SER A 188 23.36 3.96 -14.73
CA SER A 188 24.60 4.43 -14.09
C SER A 188 25.77 3.49 -14.38
N THR A 189 25.53 2.17 -14.36
CA THR A 189 26.56 1.17 -14.71
C THR A 189 27.00 1.30 -16.18
N ILE A 190 26.05 1.49 -17.11
CA ILE A 190 26.35 1.67 -18.53
C ILE A 190 27.21 2.92 -18.75
N PHE A 191 26.75 4.08 -18.22
CA PHE A 191 27.50 5.33 -18.36
C PHE A 191 28.83 5.31 -17.62
N GLY A 192 28.91 4.66 -16.45
CA GLY A 192 30.14 4.44 -15.74
C GLY A 192 31.19 3.66 -16.53
N CYS A 193 30.75 2.61 -17.26
CA CYS A 193 31.61 1.88 -18.20
C CYS A 193 32.06 2.77 -19.36
N LEU A 194 31.19 3.62 -19.89
CA LEU A 194 31.51 4.57 -20.98
C LEU A 194 32.50 5.64 -20.53
N PHE A 195 32.38 6.13 -19.31
CA PHE A 195 33.27 7.14 -18.72
C PHE A 195 34.56 6.54 -18.16
N GLY A 196 34.61 5.21 -18.00
CA GLY A 196 35.76 4.51 -17.43
C GLY A 196 35.92 4.71 -15.93
N SER A 197 34.85 5.11 -15.24
CA SER A 197 34.84 5.34 -13.78
C SER A 197 34.31 4.14 -13.02
N VAL A 198 35.11 3.66 -12.06
CA VAL A 198 34.74 2.57 -11.15
C VAL A 198 35.08 3.01 -9.72
N PHE A 199 34.06 3.23 -8.88
CA PHE A 199 34.20 3.77 -7.51
C PHE A 199 35.00 5.09 -7.41
N GLY A 200 34.83 5.95 -8.42
CA GLY A 200 35.47 7.27 -8.46
C GLY A 200 36.92 7.29 -8.95
N PHE A 201 37.40 6.17 -9.52
CA PHE A 201 38.73 6.06 -10.11
C PHE A 201 38.63 5.82 -11.63
#